data_552b7f6d52169fab8f599f16be7e3ded
#
_entry.id   552b7f6d52169fab8f599f16be7e3ded
#
_cell.length_a   1.000
_cell.length_b   1.000
_cell.length_c   1.000
_cell.angle_alpha   90.00
_cell.angle_beta   90.00
_cell.angle_gamma   90.00
#
_symmetry.space_group_name_H-M   'P 1'
#
loop_
_entity.id
_entity.type
_entity.pdbx_description
1 polymer ?
#
loop_
_entity_poly.entity_id
_entity_poly.type
_entity_poly.pdbx_seq_one_letter_code
_entity_poly.pdbx_strand_id
1 'polypeptide(L)'
;MKCRPATSADIPEMTRIITEGFLDYPFHIMLKPYLYQPERYPQCLKAVNRMLVRAYLRCRNALVVEHEGRVVAVALMHDRKVGFWDNFINGGHELFRYATPMLVLQFDEVAARSDQVAIDLGDFDWYLEVLSVDRHMRGKGVGRWLVAKVLPDFVAKRGGRAYGFVTSTESNARFYTNGGCELLDLVEVRLREQTCPIWAFQRRAELLDS
;
A
#
# COMPACT_ATOMS: atom_id res chain seq x y z
N MET A 1 -6.68 -20.89 -4.06
CA MET A 1 -5.89 -19.65 -4.03
C MET A 1 -4.48 -19.99 -3.56
N LYS A 2 -3.48 -19.37 -4.17
CA LYS A 2 -2.06 -19.56 -3.82
C LYS A 2 -1.39 -18.19 -3.72
N CYS A 3 -0.67 -17.93 -2.62
CA CYS A 3 0.18 -16.76 -2.53
C CYS A 3 1.60 -17.12 -2.96
N ARG A 4 2.23 -16.24 -3.74
CA ARG A 4 3.62 -16.38 -4.19
C ARG A 4 4.32 -15.03 -4.27
N PRO A 5 5.66 -15.00 -4.28
CA PRO A 5 6.40 -13.80 -4.67
C PRO A 5 6.00 -13.35 -6.07
N ALA A 6 5.91 -12.04 -6.25
CA ALA A 6 5.64 -11.45 -7.56
C ALA A 6 6.88 -11.50 -8.46
N THR A 7 6.66 -11.47 -9.77
CA THR A 7 7.68 -11.42 -10.81
C THR A 7 7.48 -10.20 -11.71
N SER A 8 8.43 -9.91 -12.59
CA SER A 8 8.29 -8.82 -13.56
C SER A 8 7.11 -9.00 -14.52
N ALA A 9 6.70 -10.24 -14.77
CA ALA A 9 5.54 -10.57 -15.61
C ALA A 9 4.22 -10.10 -14.95
N ASP A 10 4.19 -9.96 -13.62
CA ASP A 10 2.99 -9.56 -12.88
C ASP A 10 2.79 -8.03 -12.84
N ILE A 11 3.80 -7.22 -13.23
CA ILE A 11 3.76 -5.75 -13.14
C ILE A 11 2.48 -5.14 -13.74
N PRO A 12 2.04 -5.51 -14.96
CA PRO A 12 0.85 -4.91 -15.55
C PRO A 12 -0.41 -5.15 -14.71
N GLU A 13 -0.59 -6.39 -14.25
CA GLU A 13 -1.79 -6.79 -13.51
C GLU A 13 -1.77 -6.26 -12.07
N MET A 14 -0.63 -6.28 -11.38
CA MET A 14 -0.45 -5.65 -10.09
C MET A 14 -0.78 -4.15 -10.15
N THR A 15 -0.23 -3.46 -11.16
CA THR A 15 -0.48 -2.03 -11.37
C THR A 15 -1.97 -1.77 -11.60
N ARG A 16 -2.67 -2.60 -12.38
CA ARG A 16 -4.11 -2.50 -12.62
C ARG A 16 -4.89 -2.65 -11.33
N ILE A 17 -4.67 -3.74 -10.59
CA ILE A 17 -5.40 -4.08 -9.36
C ILE A 17 -5.23 -2.97 -8.31
N ILE A 18 -4.00 -2.47 -8.12
CA ILE A 18 -3.73 -1.39 -7.17
C ILE A 18 -4.41 -0.11 -7.63
N THR A 19 -4.27 0.27 -8.92
CA THR A 19 -4.85 1.52 -9.44
C THR A 19 -6.37 1.53 -9.31
N GLU A 20 -7.04 0.44 -9.70
CA GLU A 20 -8.49 0.31 -9.55
C GLU A 20 -8.93 0.30 -8.07
N GLY A 21 -8.10 -0.26 -7.20
CA GLY A 21 -8.36 -0.33 -5.76
C GLY A 21 -8.27 1.02 -5.05
N PHE A 22 -7.42 1.91 -5.55
CA PHE A 22 -7.12 3.19 -4.94
C PHE A 22 -7.64 4.41 -5.71
N LEU A 23 -8.43 4.19 -6.79
CA LEU A 23 -8.91 5.29 -7.64
C LEU A 23 -9.73 6.32 -6.86
N ASP A 24 -10.58 5.86 -5.94
CA ASP A 24 -11.43 6.68 -5.08
C ASP A 24 -10.92 6.75 -3.64
N TYR A 25 -9.64 6.44 -3.42
CA TYR A 25 -9.08 6.40 -2.09
C TYR A 25 -8.76 7.81 -1.57
N PRO A 26 -9.27 8.24 -0.40
CA PRO A 26 -9.23 9.62 0.05
C PRO A 26 -7.83 10.23 0.04
N PHE A 27 -6.82 9.50 0.51
CA PHE A 27 -5.44 9.96 0.53
C PHE A 27 -4.91 10.33 -0.87
N HIS A 28 -5.18 9.49 -1.88
CA HIS A 28 -4.71 9.75 -3.25
C HIS A 28 -5.52 10.84 -3.94
N ILE A 29 -6.82 10.96 -3.62
CA ILE A 29 -7.68 12.00 -4.18
C ILE A 29 -7.21 13.39 -3.79
N MET A 30 -6.57 13.58 -2.64
CA MET A 30 -6.01 14.86 -2.23
C MET A 30 -5.06 15.47 -3.28
N LEU A 31 -4.40 14.63 -4.08
CA LEU A 31 -3.49 15.06 -5.14
C LEU A 31 -4.21 15.66 -6.35
N LYS A 32 -5.43 15.16 -6.65
CA LYS A 32 -6.15 15.42 -7.88
C LYS A 32 -6.35 16.92 -8.22
N PRO A 33 -6.75 17.80 -7.29
CA PRO A 33 -6.99 19.23 -7.59
C PRO A 33 -5.72 20.00 -8.02
N TYR A 34 -4.54 19.46 -7.70
CA TYR A 34 -3.26 20.14 -7.90
C TYR A 34 -2.47 19.62 -9.10
N LEU A 35 -3.00 18.64 -9.84
CA LEU A 35 -2.41 18.18 -11.09
C LEU A 35 -2.53 19.24 -12.19
N TYR A 36 -1.64 19.23 -13.18
CA TYR A 36 -1.74 20.11 -14.35
C TYR A 36 -3.07 19.94 -15.08
N GLN A 37 -3.59 18.69 -15.10
CA GLN A 37 -4.85 18.30 -15.70
C GLN A 37 -5.54 17.31 -14.75
N PRO A 38 -6.49 17.76 -13.90
CA PRO A 38 -7.15 16.90 -12.89
C PRO A 38 -7.87 15.68 -13.48
N GLU A 39 -8.33 15.77 -14.72
CA GLU A 39 -8.96 14.67 -15.48
C GLU A 39 -7.98 13.52 -15.78
N ARG A 40 -6.68 13.81 -15.78
CA ARG A 40 -5.60 12.80 -15.94
C ARG A 40 -5.17 12.14 -14.63
N TYR A 41 -5.89 12.37 -13.54
CA TYR A 41 -5.63 11.73 -12.26
C TYR A 41 -5.49 10.20 -12.33
N PRO A 42 -6.36 9.44 -13.06
CA PRO A 42 -6.20 8.00 -13.17
C PRO A 42 -4.87 7.57 -13.79
N GLN A 43 -4.38 8.32 -14.79
CA GLN A 43 -3.08 8.05 -15.42
C GLN A 43 -1.91 8.38 -14.49
N CYS A 44 -2.03 9.47 -13.72
CA CYS A 44 -1.06 9.83 -12.69
C CYS A 44 -0.98 8.74 -11.62
N LEU A 45 -2.12 8.31 -11.07
CA LEU A 45 -2.20 7.25 -10.08
C LEU A 45 -1.63 5.92 -10.61
N LYS A 46 -1.89 5.58 -11.87
CA LYS A 46 -1.30 4.42 -12.53
C LYS A 46 0.22 4.51 -12.62
N ALA A 47 0.78 5.71 -12.88
CA ALA A 47 2.23 5.92 -12.91
C ALA A 47 2.84 5.76 -11.51
N VAL A 48 2.21 6.31 -10.45
CA VAL A 48 2.61 6.11 -9.05
C VAL A 48 2.63 4.63 -8.70
N ASN A 49 1.54 3.91 -8.95
CA ASN A 49 1.43 2.50 -8.59
C ASN A 49 2.41 1.61 -9.37
N ARG A 50 2.67 1.93 -10.65
CA ARG A 50 3.69 1.21 -11.43
C ARG A 50 5.10 1.43 -10.89
N MET A 51 5.42 2.64 -10.47
CA MET A 51 6.67 2.97 -9.81
C MET A 51 6.84 2.15 -8.52
N LEU A 52 5.84 2.16 -7.63
CA LEU A 52 5.84 1.38 -6.39
C LEU A 52 6.03 -0.12 -6.66
N VAL A 53 5.23 -0.70 -7.56
CA VAL A 53 5.34 -2.13 -7.92
C VAL A 53 6.75 -2.48 -8.36
N ARG A 54 7.39 -1.67 -9.21
CA ARG A 54 8.77 -1.89 -9.68
C ARG A 54 9.79 -1.82 -8.54
N ALA A 55 9.65 -0.82 -7.66
CA ALA A 55 10.55 -0.63 -6.52
C ALA A 55 10.47 -1.83 -5.55
N TYR A 56 9.26 -2.28 -5.22
CA TYR A 56 9.04 -3.41 -4.32
C TYR A 56 9.43 -4.77 -4.91
N LEU A 57 9.31 -4.94 -6.23
CA LEU A 57 9.83 -6.12 -6.92
C LEU A 57 11.35 -6.23 -6.82
N ARG A 58 12.08 -5.12 -6.94
CA ARG A 58 13.55 -5.11 -6.79
C ARG A 58 13.98 -5.52 -5.38
N CYS A 59 13.22 -5.14 -4.37
CA CYS A 59 13.46 -5.52 -2.97
C CYS A 59 12.98 -6.95 -2.65
N ARG A 60 12.34 -7.67 -3.59
CA ARG A 60 11.73 -9.00 -3.38
C ARG A 60 10.65 -9.04 -2.30
N ASN A 61 9.98 -7.91 -2.08
CA ASN A 61 8.98 -7.70 -1.03
C ASN A 61 7.56 -7.50 -1.60
N ALA A 62 7.33 -7.93 -2.84
CA ALA A 62 6.03 -7.92 -3.49
C ALA A 62 5.43 -9.32 -3.53
N LEU A 63 4.18 -9.46 -3.10
CA LEU A 63 3.42 -10.70 -3.11
C LEU A 63 2.19 -10.57 -4.01
N VAL A 64 1.85 -11.66 -4.68
CA VAL A 64 0.59 -11.79 -5.43
C VAL A 64 -0.18 -13.03 -4.97
N VAL A 65 -1.50 -12.89 -4.97
CA VAL A 65 -2.40 -14.04 -4.82
C VAL A 65 -2.90 -14.44 -6.19
N GLU A 66 -2.77 -15.71 -6.50
CA GLU A 66 -3.23 -16.32 -7.73
C GLU A 66 -4.45 -17.21 -7.49
N HIS A 67 -5.45 -17.06 -8.33
CA HIS A 67 -6.66 -17.89 -8.37
C HIS A 67 -7.00 -18.19 -9.81
N GLU A 68 -7.11 -19.47 -10.15
CA GLU A 68 -7.41 -19.94 -11.51
C GLU A 68 -6.47 -19.34 -12.58
N GLY A 69 -5.16 -19.28 -12.28
CA GLY A 69 -4.13 -18.77 -13.18
C GLY A 69 -4.12 -17.24 -13.35
N ARG A 70 -4.90 -16.49 -12.55
CA ARG A 70 -4.96 -15.03 -12.60
C ARG A 70 -4.52 -14.41 -11.28
N VAL A 71 -3.79 -13.30 -11.34
CA VAL A 71 -3.49 -12.50 -10.15
C VAL A 71 -4.77 -11.81 -9.69
N VAL A 72 -5.13 -11.99 -8.42
CA VAL A 72 -6.38 -11.47 -7.83
C VAL A 72 -6.16 -10.60 -6.60
N ALA A 73 -4.95 -10.56 -6.06
CA ALA A 73 -4.60 -9.63 -5.00
C ALA A 73 -3.10 -9.34 -5.00
N VAL A 74 -2.73 -8.21 -4.42
CA VAL A 74 -1.36 -7.71 -4.32
C VAL A 74 -1.11 -7.23 -2.90
N ALA A 75 0.07 -7.56 -2.36
CA ALA A 75 0.60 -6.95 -1.15
C ALA A 75 2.04 -6.50 -1.38
N LEU A 76 2.35 -5.27 -0.98
CA LEU A 76 3.69 -4.71 -1.00
C LEU A 76 4.13 -4.50 0.45
N MET A 77 5.25 -5.11 0.83
CA MET A 77 5.78 -5.08 2.19
C MET A 77 7.21 -4.53 2.19
N HIS A 78 7.65 -3.94 3.28
CA HIS A 78 9.06 -3.60 3.47
C HIS A 78 9.48 -3.69 4.94
N ASP A 79 10.73 -4.07 5.16
CA ASP A 79 11.47 -4.00 6.42
C ASP A 79 12.31 -2.71 6.51
N ARG A 80 12.57 -2.11 5.36
CA ARG A 80 13.26 -0.83 5.20
C ARG A 80 12.52 0.01 4.16
N LYS A 81 12.19 1.24 4.52
CA LYS A 81 11.47 2.17 3.64
C LYS A 81 12.18 2.32 2.28
N VAL A 82 11.39 2.20 1.22
CA VAL A 82 11.82 2.51 -0.15
C VAL A 82 12.04 4.02 -0.25
N GLY A 83 13.26 4.44 -0.56
CA GLY A 83 13.63 5.85 -0.55
C GLY A 83 13.22 6.59 -1.83
N PHE A 84 13.31 7.93 -1.78
CA PHE A 84 13.04 8.79 -2.94
C PHE A 84 13.81 8.37 -4.20
N TRP A 85 15.09 8.05 -4.08
CA TRP A 85 15.94 7.63 -5.22
C TRP A 85 15.50 6.29 -5.80
N ASP A 86 15.07 5.34 -4.96
CA ASP A 86 14.51 4.07 -5.42
C ASP A 86 13.24 4.31 -6.22
N ASN A 87 12.36 5.18 -5.74
CA ASN A 87 11.15 5.57 -6.45
C ASN A 87 11.49 6.27 -7.78
N PHE A 88 12.44 7.21 -7.77
CA PHE A 88 12.81 7.98 -8.95
C PHE A 88 13.34 7.08 -10.08
N ILE A 89 14.29 6.18 -9.80
CA ILE A 89 14.86 5.26 -10.81
C ILE A 89 13.88 4.19 -11.29
N ASN A 90 12.81 3.90 -10.52
CA ASN A 90 11.77 2.94 -10.89
C ASN A 90 10.60 3.59 -11.66
N GLY A 91 10.72 4.85 -12.04
CA GLY A 91 9.76 5.56 -12.89
C GLY A 91 9.16 6.83 -12.27
N GLY A 92 9.64 7.26 -11.09
CA GLY A 92 9.15 8.47 -10.41
C GLY A 92 9.27 9.74 -11.26
N HIS A 93 10.25 9.80 -12.17
CA HIS A 93 10.38 10.92 -13.13
C HIS A 93 9.17 11.07 -14.06
N GLU A 94 8.39 10.00 -14.31
CA GLU A 94 7.18 10.07 -15.13
C GLU A 94 6.09 10.95 -14.49
N LEU A 95 6.13 11.15 -13.17
CA LEU A 95 5.16 11.94 -12.44
C LEU A 95 5.23 13.43 -12.82
N PHE A 96 6.37 13.90 -13.29
CA PHE A 96 6.53 15.28 -13.76
C PHE A 96 5.72 15.63 -15.02
N ARG A 97 5.12 14.63 -15.66
CA ARG A 97 4.13 14.83 -16.73
C ARG A 97 2.76 15.26 -16.21
N TYR A 98 2.50 15.05 -14.91
CA TYR A 98 1.19 15.26 -14.29
C TYR A 98 1.22 16.37 -13.25
N ALA A 99 2.39 16.59 -12.61
CA ALA A 99 2.52 17.48 -11.47
C ALA A 99 3.86 18.20 -11.45
N THR A 100 3.91 19.35 -10.76
CA THR A 100 5.18 20.04 -10.51
C THR A 100 6.08 19.19 -9.60
N PRO A 101 7.42 19.30 -9.71
CA PRO A 101 8.34 18.64 -8.79
C PRO A 101 8.02 18.96 -7.32
N MET A 102 7.65 20.22 -7.03
CA MET A 102 7.27 20.64 -5.69
C MET A 102 6.04 19.87 -5.16
N LEU A 103 5.01 19.66 -6.00
CA LEU A 103 3.84 18.90 -5.61
C LEU A 103 4.17 17.43 -5.35
N VAL A 104 5.03 16.83 -6.18
CA VAL A 104 5.49 15.45 -5.99
C VAL A 104 6.21 15.30 -4.65
N LEU A 105 7.11 16.24 -4.31
CA LEU A 105 7.82 16.25 -3.03
C LEU A 105 6.86 16.47 -1.85
N GLN A 106 5.91 17.41 -1.95
CA GLN A 106 4.91 17.65 -0.92
C GLN A 106 4.04 16.41 -0.67
N PHE A 107 3.64 15.71 -1.72
CA PHE A 107 2.84 14.49 -1.59
C PHE A 107 3.64 13.34 -0.94
N ASP A 108 4.90 13.17 -1.34
CA ASP A 108 5.82 12.20 -0.73
C ASP A 108 6.04 12.50 0.77
N GLU A 109 6.19 13.78 1.13
CA GLU A 109 6.30 14.20 2.54
C GLU A 109 5.04 13.89 3.34
N VAL A 110 3.85 14.13 2.78
CA VAL A 110 2.57 13.81 3.44
C VAL A 110 2.41 12.30 3.61
N ALA A 111 2.81 11.51 2.60
CA ALA A 111 2.83 10.06 2.70
C ALA A 111 3.78 9.59 3.81
N ALA A 112 4.99 10.16 3.86
CA ALA A 112 5.97 9.84 4.90
C ALA A 112 5.46 10.18 6.30
N ARG A 113 4.77 11.33 6.48
CA ARG A 113 4.16 11.71 7.77
C ARG A 113 3.01 10.78 8.15
N SER A 114 2.23 10.29 7.19
CA SER A 114 1.16 9.32 7.43
C SER A 114 1.73 8.00 7.98
N ASP A 115 2.80 7.49 7.35
CA ASP A 115 3.47 6.28 7.80
C ASP A 115 4.13 6.46 9.17
N GLN A 116 4.69 7.66 9.42
CA GLN A 116 5.42 7.97 10.65
C GLN A 116 4.54 7.80 11.89
N VAL A 117 3.23 8.05 11.78
CA VAL A 117 2.28 7.84 12.89
C VAL A 117 2.30 6.38 13.35
N ALA A 118 2.24 5.44 12.41
CA ALA A 118 2.31 4.02 12.76
C ALA A 118 3.71 3.64 13.29
N ILE A 119 4.77 4.21 12.70
CA ILE A 119 6.16 3.92 13.07
C ILE A 119 6.47 4.40 14.49
N ASP A 120 6.00 5.59 14.88
CA ASP A 120 6.29 6.17 16.20
C ASP A 120 5.54 5.47 17.34
N LEU A 121 4.37 4.90 17.06
CA LEU A 121 3.50 4.31 18.07
C LEU A 121 3.55 2.78 18.09
N GLY A 122 3.97 2.15 16.99
CA GLY A 122 3.97 0.71 16.85
C GLY A 122 5.29 0.06 17.24
N ASP A 123 5.23 -1.25 17.56
CA ASP A 123 6.37 -2.13 17.76
C ASP A 123 6.36 -3.22 16.70
N PHE A 124 6.87 -2.90 15.50
CA PHE A 124 6.89 -3.79 14.37
C PHE A 124 8.18 -3.70 13.54
N ASP A 125 8.52 -4.78 12.86
CA ASP A 125 9.74 -4.90 12.05
C ASP A 125 9.45 -4.72 10.55
N TRP A 126 8.18 -4.82 10.14
CA TRP A 126 7.73 -4.78 8.76
C TRP A 126 6.62 -3.75 8.57
N TYR A 127 6.51 -3.21 7.38
CA TYR A 127 5.45 -2.27 7.01
C TYR A 127 4.70 -2.77 5.78
N LEU A 128 3.37 -2.71 5.82
CA LEU A 128 2.50 -3.03 4.70
C LEU A 128 2.14 -1.73 3.97
N GLU A 129 2.80 -1.49 2.86
CA GLU A 129 2.60 -0.31 2.02
C GLU A 129 1.30 -0.36 1.23
N VAL A 130 1.02 -1.51 0.62
CA VAL A 130 -0.16 -1.71 -0.23
C VAL A 130 -0.76 -3.07 0.05
N LEU A 131 -2.09 -3.09 0.25
CA LEU A 131 -2.92 -4.27 0.15
C LEU A 131 -4.09 -3.97 -0.78
N SER A 132 -4.17 -4.66 -1.91
CA SER A 132 -5.27 -4.49 -2.86
C SER A 132 -5.81 -5.83 -3.34
N VAL A 133 -7.14 -5.95 -3.38
CA VAL A 133 -7.85 -7.13 -3.89
C VAL A 133 -8.66 -6.71 -5.12
N ASP A 134 -8.54 -7.49 -6.19
CA ASP A 134 -9.31 -7.31 -7.42
C ASP A 134 -10.81 -7.20 -7.09
N ARG A 135 -11.50 -6.24 -7.72
CA ARG A 135 -12.90 -5.94 -7.44
C ARG A 135 -13.82 -7.17 -7.54
N HIS A 136 -13.53 -8.09 -8.48
CA HIS A 136 -14.32 -9.31 -8.69
C HIS A 136 -14.11 -10.36 -7.58
N MET A 137 -13.08 -10.19 -6.77
CA MET A 137 -12.74 -11.10 -5.65
C MET A 137 -12.99 -10.47 -4.28
N ARG A 138 -13.47 -9.22 -4.24
CA ARG A 138 -13.90 -8.59 -2.96
C ARG A 138 -15.09 -9.30 -2.38
N GLY A 139 -15.19 -9.30 -1.05
CA GLY A 139 -16.25 -10.02 -0.32
C GLY A 139 -16.06 -11.54 -0.23
N LYS A 140 -15.09 -12.13 -0.98
CA LYS A 140 -14.83 -13.59 -0.98
C LYS A 140 -13.76 -14.04 0.03
N GLY A 141 -13.44 -13.22 1.01
CA GLY A 141 -12.50 -13.56 2.09
C GLY A 141 -11.02 -13.43 1.76
N VAL A 142 -10.64 -13.05 0.52
CA VAL A 142 -9.23 -12.95 0.09
C VAL A 142 -8.43 -11.98 0.98
N GLY A 143 -8.94 -10.78 1.22
CA GLY A 143 -8.30 -9.78 2.08
C GLY A 143 -8.15 -10.27 3.53
N ARG A 144 -9.19 -10.90 4.08
CA ARG A 144 -9.15 -11.46 5.43
C ARG A 144 -8.08 -12.56 5.54
N TRP A 145 -8.02 -13.46 4.57
CA TRP A 145 -7.01 -14.51 4.52
C TRP A 145 -5.58 -13.94 4.43
N LEU A 146 -5.38 -12.89 3.61
CA LEU A 146 -4.10 -12.20 3.53
C LEU A 146 -3.69 -11.62 4.89
N VAL A 147 -4.54 -10.80 5.50
CA VAL A 147 -4.26 -10.12 6.77
C VAL A 147 -4.12 -11.12 7.92
N ALA A 148 -5.00 -12.14 7.97
CA ALA A 148 -5.02 -13.07 9.10
C ALA A 148 -3.93 -14.14 9.05
N LYS A 149 -3.46 -14.52 7.86
CA LYS A 149 -2.56 -15.67 7.70
C LYS A 149 -1.32 -15.37 6.87
N VAL A 150 -1.49 -14.89 5.64
CA VAL A 150 -0.37 -14.79 4.68
C VAL A 150 0.67 -13.77 5.10
N LEU A 151 0.23 -12.56 5.50
CA LEU A 151 1.16 -11.49 5.89
C LEU A 151 1.87 -11.79 7.21
N PRO A 152 1.19 -12.29 8.28
CA PRO A 152 1.89 -12.78 9.48
C PRO A 152 2.91 -13.87 9.16
N ASP A 153 2.57 -14.88 8.37
CA ASP A 153 3.49 -15.93 7.95
C ASP A 153 4.69 -15.39 7.15
N PHE A 154 4.44 -14.40 6.27
CA PHE A 154 5.50 -13.77 5.49
C PHE A 154 6.51 -13.04 6.39
N VAL A 155 6.02 -12.30 7.39
CA VAL A 155 6.83 -11.56 8.36
C VAL A 155 7.60 -12.53 9.26
N ALA A 156 6.94 -13.52 9.85
CA ALA A 156 7.55 -14.50 10.73
C ALA A 156 8.68 -15.31 10.04
N LYS A 157 8.47 -15.73 8.78
CA LYS A 157 9.49 -16.44 7.98
C LYS A 157 10.73 -15.61 7.69
N ARG A 158 10.67 -14.30 7.90
CA ARG A 158 11.78 -13.36 7.75
C ARG A 158 12.33 -12.85 9.09
N GLY A 159 11.94 -13.50 10.20
CA GLY A 159 12.38 -13.16 11.54
C GLY A 159 11.72 -11.92 12.14
N GLY A 160 10.68 -11.37 11.49
CA GLY A 160 9.92 -10.26 12.01
C GLY A 160 8.83 -10.71 13.00
N ARG A 161 8.45 -9.83 13.91
CA ARG A 161 7.47 -10.09 14.98
C ARG A 161 6.11 -9.48 14.69
N ALA A 162 6.08 -8.40 13.92
CA ALA A 162 4.85 -7.65 13.62
C ALA A 162 5.01 -6.83 12.33
N TYR A 163 3.89 -6.36 11.80
CA TYR A 163 3.87 -5.35 10.74
C TYR A 163 2.89 -4.23 11.07
N GLY A 164 3.28 -3.00 10.70
CA GLY A 164 2.45 -1.80 10.78
C GLY A 164 1.92 -1.37 9.42
N PHE A 165 0.92 -0.52 9.42
CA PHE A 165 0.36 0.09 8.21
C PHE A 165 -0.61 1.22 8.56
N VAL A 166 -0.98 1.99 7.54
CA VAL A 166 -2.03 3.01 7.66
C VAL A 166 -3.15 2.78 6.65
N THR A 167 -4.33 3.34 6.94
CA THR A 167 -5.46 3.40 6.01
C THR A 167 -6.22 4.71 6.17
N SER A 168 -6.91 5.16 5.12
CA SER A 168 -7.64 6.44 5.10
C SER A 168 -9.14 6.30 4.84
N THR A 169 -9.71 5.11 5.09
CA THR A 169 -11.15 4.92 5.04
C THR A 169 -11.66 4.20 6.29
N GLU A 170 -12.78 4.66 6.81
CA GLU A 170 -13.42 4.03 7.97
C GLU A 170 -13.81 2.56 7.69
N SER A 171 -14.23 2.26 6.45
CA SER A 171 -14.56 0.89 6.06
C SER A 171 -13.36 -0.05 6.14
N ASN A 172 -12.17 0.42 5.74
CA ASN A 172 -10.94 -0.35 5.89
C ASN A 172 -10.53 -0.44 7.37
N ALA A 173 -10.66 0.66 8.13
CA ALA A 173 -10.37 0.64 9.56
C ALA A 173 -11.20 -0.43 10.28
N ARG A 174 -12.50 -0.47 10.04
CA ARG A 174 -13.38 -1.53 10.56
C ARG A 174 -12.98 -2.93 10.08
N PHE A 175 -12.60 -3.06 8.81
CA PHE A 175 -12.12 -4.34 8.26
C PHE A 175 -10.88 -4.85 8.99
N TYR A 176 -9.90 -3.98 9.24
CA TYR A 176 -8.66 -4.35 9.92
C TYR A 176 -8.87 -4.62 11.41
N THR A 177 -9.66 -3.81 12.10
CA THR A 177 -10.05 -4.06 13.51
C THR A 177 -10.74 -5.41 13.66
N ASN A 178 -11.74 -5.70 12.79
CA ASN A 178 -12.44 -6.99 12.78
C ASN A 178 -11.52 -8.16 12.34
N GLY A 179 -10.43 -7.86 11.68
CA GLY A 179 -9.38 -8.81 11.27
C GLY A 179 -8.35 -9.07 12.36
N GLY A 180 -8.47 -8.47 13.55
CA GLY A 180 -7.56 -8.64 14.68
C GLY A 180 -6.29 -7.78 14.57
N CYS A 181 -6.32 -6.68 13.80
CA CYS A 181 -5.28 -5.66 13.85
C CYS A 181 -5.56 -4.68 14.99
N GLU A 182 -4.52 -4.25 15.66
CA GLU A 182 -4.55 -3.27 16.75
C GLU A 182 -4.54 -1.87 16.14
N LEU A 183 -5.52 -1.04 16.53
CA LEU A 183 -5.53 0.38 16.20
C LEU A 183 -4.58 1.11 17.13
N LEU A 184 -3.62 1.82 16.56
CA LEU A 184 -2.63 2.62 17.30
C LEU A 184 -3.12 4.04 17.51
N ASP A 185 -3.59 4.70 16.44
CA ASP A 185 -4.07 6.08 16.49
C ASP A 185 -4.95 6.42 15.26
N LEU A 186 -5.62 7.57 15.37
CA LEU A 186 -6.34 8.23 14.30
C LEU A 186 -5.92 9.70 14.25
N VAL A 187 -5.27 10.11 13.18
CA VAL A 187 -4.81 11.48 12.96
C VAL A 187 -5.36 12.03 11.65
N GLU A 188 -5.24 13.35 11.46
CA GLU A 188 -5.53 14.01 10.19
C GLU A 188 -4.23 14.47 9.55
N VAL A 189 -4.01 14.11 8.28
CA VAL A 189 -2.91 14.64 7.48
C VAL A 189 -3.43 15.66 6.47
N ARG A 190 -2.56 16.58 6.06
CA ARG A 190 -2.92 17.68 5.17
C ARG A 190 -1.96 17.80 3.99
N LEU A 191 -2.55 17.92 2.80
CA LEU A 191 -1.86 18.35 1.59
C LEU A 191 -2.49 19.69 1.14
N ARG A 192 -1.81 20.80 1.40
CA ARG A 192 -2.35 22.14 1.15
C ARG A 192 -3.70 22.33 1.84
N GLU A 193 -4.79 22.50 1.09
CA GLU A 193 -6.15 22.71 1.60
C GLU A 193 -6.94 21.39 1.77
N GLN A 194 -6.40 20.29 1.28
CA GLN A 194 -7.03 18.97 1.39
C GLN A 194 -6.60 18.29 2.69
N THR A 195 -7.55 17.68 3.39
CA THR A 195 -7.27 16.87 4.59
C THR A 195 -7.78 15.44 4.42
N CYS A 196 -7.17 14.53 5.14
CA CYS A 196 -7.51 13.12 5.08
C CYS A 196 -7.29 12.46 6.45
N PRO A 197 -8.26 11.72 6.98
CA PRO A 197 -8.07 10.92 8.18
C PRO A 197 -7.16 9.73 7.88
N ILE A 198 -6.27 9.42 8.82
CA ILE A 198 -5.33 8.30 8.76
C ILE A 198 -5.48 7.48 10.03
N TRP A 199 -5.90 6.24 9.88
CA TRP A 199 -5.89 5.23 10.94
C TRP A 199 -4.59 4.45 10.87
N ALA A 200 -3.81 4.46 11.93
CA ALA A 200 -2.57 3.71 12.07
C ALA A 200 -2.83 2.37 12.79
N PHE A 201 -2.29 1.30 12.26
CA PHE A 201 -2.49 -0.05 12.77
C PHE A 201 -1.19 -0.81 12.88
N GLN A 202 -1.19 -1.82 13.78
CA GLN A 202 -0.21 -2.90 13.75
C GLN A 202 -0.88 -4.27 13.85
N ARG A 203 -0.15 -5.31 13.43
CA ARG A 203 -0.53 -6.70 13.62
C ARG A 203 0.68 -7.55 13.95
N ARG A 204 0.58 -8.34 15.00
CA ARG A 204 1.61 -9.32 15.39
C ARG A 204 1.63 -10.49 14.39
N ALA A 205 2.84 -10.93 14.08
CA ALA A 205 3.09 -12.17 13.37
C ALA A 205 3.07 -13.31 14.40
N GLU A 206 1.90 -13.89 14.63
CA GLU A 206 1.83 -15.11 15.42
C GLU A 206 2.41 -16.24 14.57
N LEU A 207 3.47 -16.90 15.09
CA LEU A 207 3.85 -18.21 14.57
C LEU A 207 2.66 -19.12 14.84
N LEU A 208 1.94 -19.50 13.80
CA LEU A 208 0.99 -20.58 13.92
C LEU A 208 1.81 -21.83 14.26
N ASP A 209 1.63 -22.32 15.49
CA ASP A 209 2.13 -23.63 15.88
C ASP A 209 1.71 -24.63 14.80
N SER A 210 2.72 -25.27 14.21
CA SER A 210 2.63 -26.25 13.13
C SER A 210 1.99 -27.56 13.58
#